data_8f0770adab989ba2e39b3eb40ad14a5b
#
_entry.id   8f0770adab989ba2e39b3eb40ad14a5b
#
_cell.length_a   1.000
_cell.length_b   1.000
_cell.length_c   1.000
_cell.angle_alpha   90.00
_cell.angle_beta   90.00
_cell.angle_gamma   90.00
#
_symmetry.space_group_name_H-M   'P 1'
#
loop_
_entity.id
_entity.type
_entity.pdbx_description
1 polymer ?
#
loop_
_entity_poly.entity_id
_entity_poly.type
_entity_poly.pdbx_seq_one_letter_code
_entity_poly.pdbx_strand_id
1 'polypeptide(L)'
;SVLTCESKKGVCAKCYGRNLANNRLVQKGEAVGVIAAQSIGEPGTQLTLRTFHVGGVASNIAAVNSVTSRYDGDLEIDELRTVPTEEIGANGRPVEVVIGRMAELRIIDPHTKMMLTNAPIPYGSKLYFNNGDSVKKGDLICEWDPFNAVIVSEVKGTVKYNNLVEGVTYRVDADEQTGLREMVVIESRDRALVPEAAIYDSNGQLLKTYS
;
A
#
# COMPACT_ATOMS: atom_id res chain seq x y z
N SER A 1 27.02 -16.81 -14.56
CA SER A 1 26.74 -16.32 -13.19
C SER A 1 26.28 -17.49 -12.31
N VAL A 2 26.27 -17.27 -11.00
CA VAL A 2 25.79 -18.28 -10.04
C VAL A 2 24.32 -18.65 -10.28
N LEU A 3 23.50 -17.68 -10.66
CA LEU A 3 22.07 -17.84 -10.92
C LEU A 3 21.76 -18.55 -12.25
N THR A 4 22.68 -18.53 -13.20
CA THR A 4 22.50 -19.14 -14.53
C THR A 4 23.36 -20.39 -14.73
N CYS A 5 23.88 -20.97 -13.63
CA CYS A 5 24.74 -22.14 -13.71
C CYS A 5 23.93 -23.41 -13.98
N GLU A 6 24.23 -24.14 -15.04
CA GLU A 6 23.58 -25.38 -15.46
C GLU A 6 24.12 -26.64 -14.75
N SER A 7 25.01 -26.47 -13.76
CA SER A 7 25.56 -27.59 -13.00
C SER A 7 24.48 -28.33 -12.20
N LYS A 8 24.40 -29.63 -12.32
CA LYS A 8 23.41 -30.48 -11.61
C LYS A 8 23.63 -30.55 -10.09
N LYS A 9 24.85 -30.33 -9.62
CA LYS A 9 25.22 -30.35 -8.19
C LYS A 9 26.09 -29.15 -7.86
N GLY A 10 25.55 -28.20 -7.12
CA GLY A 10 26.27 -27.00 -6.72
C GLY A 10 26.51 -26.04 -7.89
N VAL A 11 27.51 -25.21 -7.76
CA VAL A 11 27.90 -24.18 -8.73
C VAL A 11 29.26 -24.53 -9.32
N CYS A 12 29.43 -24.41 -10.64
CA CYS A 12 30.73 -24.69 -11.25
C CYS A 12 31.75 -23.57 -10.94
N ALA A 13 33.03 -23.89 -10.95
CA ALA A 13 34.12 -22.97 -10.61
C ALA A 13 34.13 -21.69 -11.46
N LYS A 14 33.78 -21.79 -12.76
CA LYS A 14 33.69 -20.63 -13.65
C LYS A 14 32.53 -19.69 -13.34
N CYS A 15 31.37 -20.23 -12.94
CA CYS A 15 30.21 -19.44 -12.54
C CYS A 15 30.39 -18.79 -11.18
N TYR A 16 31.01 -19.48 -10.25
CA TYR A 16 31.35 -18.94 -8.92
C TYR A 16 32.48 -17.91 -9.01
N GLY A 17 33.57 -18.30 -9.68
CA GLY A 17 34.71 -17.44 -9.93
C GLY A 17 35.82 -17.55 -8.89
N ARG A 18 36.20 -16.43 -8.29
CA ARG A 18 37.36 -16.30 -7.42
C ARG A 18 37.02 -16.60 -5.96
N ASN A 19 37.87 -17.40 -5.31
CA ASN A 19 37.88 -17.55 -3.88
C ASN A 19 38.50 -16.31 -3.22
N LEU A 20 37.76 -15.66 -2.32
CA LEU A 20 38.17 -14.38 -1.72
C LEU A 20 39.34 -14.52 -0.72
N ALA A 21 39.56 -15.74 -0.17
CA ALA A 21 40.64 -15.97 0.79
C ALA A 21 42.03 -15.98 0.14
N ASN A 22 42.17 -16.56 -1.05
CA ASN A 22 43.45 -16.76 -1.71
C ASN A 22 43.55 -16.06 -3.10
N ASN A 23 42.50 -15.40 -3.53
CA ASN A 23 42.40 -14.65 -4.77
C ASN A 23 42.59 -15.49 -6.04
N ARG A 24 42.43 -16.83 -5.95
CA ARG A 24 42.56 -17.77 -7.08
C ARG A 24 41.18 -18.32 -7.45
N LEU A 25 41.09 -18.95 -8.61
CA LEU A 25 39.86 -19.66 -9.02
C LEU A 25 39.49 -20.68 -7.94
N VAL A 26 38.19 -20.72 -7.58
CA VAL A 26 37.67 -21.65 -6.55
C VAL A 26 37.95 -23.10 -6.92
N GLN A 27 38.35 -23.91 -5.94
CA GLN A 27 38.62 -25.33 -6.12
C GLN A 27 37.33 -26.16 -5.95
N LYS A 28 37.32 -27.34 -6.58
CA LYS A 28 36.22 -28.27 -6.41
C LYS A 28 36.21 -28.80 -4.96
N GLY A 29 35.03 -28.79 -4.33
CA GLY A 29 34.84 -29.24 -2.95
C GLY A 29 34.75 -28.07 -1.95
N GLU A 30 34.93 -26.85 -2.37
CA GLU A 30 34.70 -25.68 -1.52
C GLU A 30 33.22 -25.57 -1.13
N ALA A 31 32.95 -25.36 0.17
CA ALA A 31 31.60 -25.28 0.71
C ALA A 31 30.99 -23.86 0.52
N VAL A 32 30.87 -23.41 -0.72
CA VAL A 32 30.50 -22.03 -1.07
C VAL A 32 29.10 -21.65 -0.60
N GLY A 33 28.17 -22.61 -0.53
CA GLY A 33 26.82 -22.38 -0.02
C GLY A 33 26.81 -22.09 1.48
N VAL A 34 27.66 -22.78 2.26
CA VAL A 34 27.80 -22.54 3.70
C VAL A 34 28.44 -21.17 3.95
N ILE A 35 29.46 -20.81 3.19
CA ILE A 35 30.13 -19.49 3.28
C ILE A 35 29.11 -18.39 3.02
N ALA A 36 28.28 -18.52 1.98
CA ALA A 36 27.23 -17.57 1.67
C ALA A 36 26.16 -17.48 2.79
N ALA A 37 25.71 -18.64 3.27
CA ALA A 37 24.71 -18.70 4.35
C ALA A 37 25.21 -18.06 5.65
N GLN A 38 26.46 -18.29 6.01
CA GLN A 38 27.08 -17.69 7.20
C GLN A 38 27.24 -16.18 7.06
N SER A 39 27.70 -15.69 5.90
CA SER A 39 27.90 -14.25 5.67
C SER A 39 26.59 -13.46 5.59
N ILE A 40 25.49 -14.10 5.21
CA ILE A 40 24.14 -13.52 5.21
C ILE A 40 23.48 -13.65 6.59
N GLY A 41 23.66 -14.80 7.26
CA GLY A 41 22.98 -15.12 8.52
C GLY A 41 23.58 -14.42 9.73
N GLU A 42 24.88 -14.20 9.77
CA GLU A 42 25.54 -13.53 10.90
C GLU A 42 25.03 -12.09 11.09
N PRO A 43 25.06 -11.18 10.10
CA PRO A 43 24.46 -9.86 10.25
C PRO A 43 22.93 -9.90 10.28
N GLY A 44 22.30 -10.96 9.74
CA GLY A 44 20.85 -11.13 9.75
C GLY A 44 20.24 -11.14 11.15
N THR A 45 20.89 -11.80 12.12
CA THR A 45 20.45 -11.79 13.52
C THR A 45 20.59 -10.43 14.20
N GLN A 46 21.56 -9.62 13.83
CA GLN A 46 21.73 -8.25 14.33
C GLN A 46 20.76 -7.28 13.66
N LEU A 47 20.48 -7.48 12.37
CA LEU A 47 19.52 -6.69 11.60
C LEU A 47 18.08 -6.93 12.03
N THR A 48 17.68 -8.16 12.42
CA THR A 48 16.31 -8.44 12.88
C THR A 48 15.95 -7.70 14.17
N LEU A 49 16.88 -7.38 15.04
CA LEU A 49 16.64 -6.56 16.23
C LEU A 49 16.50 -5.05 15.92
N ARG A 50 17.01 -4.59 14.78
CA ARG A 50 16.98 -3.17 14.37
C ARG A 50 16.01 -2.86 13.24
N THR A 51 15.62 -3.82 12.42
CA THR A 51 14.86 -3.59 11.18
C THR A 51 13.34 -3.78 11.30
N PHE A 52 12.81 -4.15 12.47
CA PHE A 52 11.36 -4.10 12.69
C PHE A 52 10.76 -2.70 12.48
N HIS A 53 11.61 -1.65 12.50
CA HIS A 53 11.19 -0.27 12.26
C HIS A 53 11.66 0.32 10.91
N VAL A 54 12.59 -0.31 10.20
CA VAL A 54 13.17 0.23 8.95
C VAL A 54 12.86 -0.64 7.73
N GLY A 55 12.55 -1.92 7.91
CA GLY A 55 12.17 -2.84 6.82
C GLY A 55 10.85 -2.49 6.10
N GLY A 56 10.04 -1.62 6.70
CA GLY A 56 8.83 -1.08 6.06
C GLY A 56 9.09 -0.22 4.83
N VAL A 57 10.21 0.50 4.77
CA VAL A 57 10.46 1.47 3.69
C VAL A 57 10.95 0.81 2.41
N ALA A 58 11.76 -0.25 2.46
CA ALA A 58 12.29 -0.91 1.27
C ALA A 58 11.26 -1.84 0.59
N SER A 59 10.35 -2.46 1.34
CA SER A 59 9.22 -3.22 0.78
C SER A 59 8.14 -2.31 0.20
N ASN A 60 8.09 -1.07 0.62
CA ASN A 60 7.08 -0.09 0.24
C ASN A 60 7.31 0.51 -1.16
N ILE A 61 8.55 0.49 -1.67
CA ILE A 61 8.87 0.97 -3.03
C ILE A 61 8.27 0.06 -4.11
N ALA A 62 7.99 -1.21 -3.79
CA ALA A 62 7.38 -2.17 -4.70
C ALA A 62 5.87 -2.39 -4.46
N ALA A 63 5.25 -1.64 -3.54
CA ALA A 63 3.82 -1.77 -3.30
C ALA A 63 3.05 -1.26 -4.51
N VAL A 64 2.20 -2.11 -5.07
CA VAL A 64 1.27 -1.71 -6.13
C VAL A 64 0.27 -0.74 -5.51
N ASN A 65 0.28 0.48 -5.98
CA ASN A 65 -0.56 1.58 -5.48
C ASN A 65 -1.53 2.13 -6.55
N SER A 66 -1.63 1.45 -7.68
CA SER A 66 -2.48 1.86 -8.79
C SER A 66 -2.94 0.68 -9.62
N VAL A 67 -4.08 0.83 -10.29
CA VAL A 67 -4.58 -0.08 -11.31
C VAL A 67 -4.58 0.64 -12.64
N THR A 68 -3.83 0.08 -13.60
CA THR A 68 -3.81 0.51 -14.99
C THR A 68 -4.48 -0.52 -15.87
N SER A 69 -5.21 -0.08 -16.89
CA SER A 69 -5.82 -1.01 -17.84
C SER A 69 -4.75 -1.75 -18.65
N ARG A 70 -4.89 -3.06 -18.73
CA ARG A 70 -4.05 -3.93 -19.59
C ARG A 70 -4.64 -4.16 -20.97
N TYR A 71 -5.92 -3.88 -21.12
CA TYR A 71 -6.71 -4.14 -22.33
C TYR A 71 -7.58 -2.93 -22.65
N ASP A 72 -7.97 -2.81 -23.92
CA ASP A 72 -9.01 -1.87 -24.33
C ASP A 72 -10.38 -2.49 -24.01
N GLY A 73 -11.30 -1.71 -23.47
CA GLY A 73 -12.62 -2.24 -23.12
C GLY A 73 -13.49 -1.24 -22.38
N ASP A 74 -14.67 -1.68 -22.00
CA ASP A 74 -15.62 -0.91 -21.21
C ASP A 74 -15.41 -1.23 -19.72
N LEU A 75 -15.40 -0.19 -18.88
CA LEU A 75 -15.21 -0.30 -17.44
C LEU A 75 -16.56 -0.52 -16.77
N GLU A 76 -16.71 -1.62 -16.05
CA GLU A 76 -17.80 -1.84 -15.10
C GLU A 76 -17.27 -1.87 -13.68
N ILE A 77 -17.95 -1.17 -12.78
CA ILE A 77 -17.58 -1.14 -11.35
C ILE A 77 -18.80 -1.53 -10.54
N ASP A 78 -18.66 -2.64 -9.82
CA ASP A 78 -19.70 -3.12 -8.91
C ASP A 78 -19.56 -2.46 -7.54
N GLU A 79 -20.69 -2.29 -6.86
CA GLU A 79 -20.81 -1.71 -5.50
C GLU A 79 -20.08 -0.37 -5.33
N LEU A 80 -20.00 0.41 -6.39
CA LEU A 80 -19.33 1.70 -6.38
C LEU A 80 -20.08 2.71 -5.51
N ARG A 81 -19.38 3.23 -4.51
CA ARG A 81 -19.80 4.39 -3.72
C ARG A 81 -18.66 5.36 -3.67
N THR A 82 -18.89 6.58 -4.14
CA THR A 82 -17.85 7.61 -4.27
C THR A 82 -18.30 8.94 -3.69
N VAL A 83 -17.33 9.78 -3.41
CA VAL A 83 -17.51 11.20 -3.07
C VAL A 83 -16.66 12.00 -4.05
N PRO A 84 -17.24 13.01 -4.73
CA PRO A 84 -16.49 13.87 -5.62
C PRO A 84 -15.54 14.77 -4.81
N THR A 85 -14.34 14.99 -5.35
CA THR A 85 -13.36 15.91 -4.80
C THR A 85 -13.32 17.22 -5.60
N GLU A 86 -12.65 18.23 -5.08
CA GLU A 86 -12.40 19.48 -5.80
C GLU A 86 -11.25 19.34 -6.84
N GLU A 87 -10.54 18.21 -6.81
CA GLU A 87 -9.45 17.89 -7.73
C GLU A 87 -10.03 17.53 -9.11
N ILE A 88 -9.52 18.16 -10.17
CA ILE A 88 -9.94 17.89 -11.55
C ILE A 88 -8.91 16.95 -12.17
N GLY A 89 -9.36 15.78 -12.64
CA GLY A 89 -8.54 14.81 -13.34
C GLY A 89 -8.12 15.28 -14.74
N ALA A 90 -7.21 14.55 -15.36
CA ALA A 90 -6.75 14.80 -16.74
C ALA A 90 -7.89 14.82 -17.78
N ASN A 91 -9.02 14.18 -17.46
CA ASN A 91 -10.23 14.11 -18.30
C ASN A 91 -11.12 15.36 -18.19
N GLY A 92 -10.74 16.37 -17.38
CA GLY A 92 -11.53 17.55 -17.09
C GLY A 92 -12.75 17.29 -16.18
N ARG A 93 -12.86 16.11 -15.58
CA ARG A 93 -13.90 15.72 -14.63
C ARG A 93 -13.35 15.76 -13.20
N PRO A 94 -14.19 15.98 -12.17
CA PRO A 94 -13.76 15.87 -10.80
C PRO A 94 -13.30 14.43 -10.51
N VAL A 95 -12.20 14.30 -9.79
CA VAL A 95 -11.71 13.01 -9.29
C VAL A 95 -12.65 12.54 -8.19
N GLU A 96 -13.04 11.28 -8.25
CA GLU A 96 -13.89 10.69 -7.23
C GLU A 96 -13.08 9.83 -6.25
N VAL A 97 -13.39 9.89 -4.98
CA VAL A 97 -12.78 9.04 -3.95
C VAL A 97 -13.74 7.93 -3.57
N VAL A 98 -13.26 6.70 -3.62
CA VAL A 98 -14.05 5.51 -3.32
C VAL A 98 -14.23 5.36 -1.81
N ILE A 99 -15.48 5.30 -1.38
CA ILE A 99 -15.89 5.06 0.01
C ILE A 99 -16.54 3.68 0.22
N GLY A 100 -16.70 2.91 -0.87
CA GLY A 100 -17.10 1.51 -0.82
C GLY A 100 -15.95 0.62 -0.35
N ARG A 101 -16.24 -0.37 0.49
CA ARG A 101 -15.22 -1.35 0.95
C ARG A 101 -15.15 -2.60 0.08
N MET A 102 -16.14 -2.81 -0.77
CA MET A 102 -16.30 -4.01 -1.61
C MET A 102 -16.36 -3.66 -3.10
N ALA A 103 -15.87 -2.48 -3.48
CA ALA A 103 -15.87 -2.06 -4.87
C ALA A 103 -14.89 -2.91 -5.69
N GLU A 104 -15.36 -3.44 -6.80
CA GLU A 104 -14.59 -4.25 -7.75
C GLU A 104 -14.73 -3.68 -9.15
N LEU A 105 -13.61 -3.40 -9.81
CA LEU A 105 -13.61 -3.00 -11.21
C LEU A 105 -13.47 -4.22 -12.11
N ARG A 106 -14.18 -4.18 -13.25
CA ARG A 106 -14.11 -5.15 -14.34
C ARG A 106 -13.91 -4.44 -15.66
N ILE A 107 -13.06 -4.98 -16.51
CA ILE A 107 -12.93 -4.53 -17.89
C ILE A 107 -13.55 -5.57 -18.79
N ILE A 108 -14.51 -5.14 -19.59
CA ILE A 108 -15.32 -5.99 -20.47
C ILE A 108 -15.01 -5.65 -21.91
N ASP A 109 -14.82 -6.66 -22.73
CA ASP A 109 -14.67 -6.50 -24.18
C ASP A 109 -15.98 -5.98 -24.77
N PRO A 110 -15.99 -4.83 -25.48
CA PRO A 110 -17.20 -4.24 -26.04
C PRO A 110 -17.89 -5.14 -27.07
N HIS A 111 -17.16 -6.02 -27.76
CA HIS A 111 -17.67 -6.88 -28.81
C HIS A 111 -18.13 -8.24 -28.30
N THR A 112 -17.31 -8.92 -27.50
CA THR A 112 -17.59 -10.29 -27.02
C THR A 112 -18.36 -10.33 -25.72
N LYS A 113 -18.43 -9.20 -24.99
CA LYS A 113 -19.00 -9.09 -23.64
C LYS A 113 -18.34 -10.02 -22.62
N MET A 114 -17.12 -10.44 -22.90
CA MET A 114 -16.34 -11.26 -21.99
C MET A 114 -15.54 -10.37 -21.03
N MET A 115 -15.44 -10.79 -19.78
CA MET A 115 -14.60 -10.14 -18.79
C MET A 115 -13.13 -10.40 -19.12
N LEU A 116 -12.36 -9.33 -19.35
CA LEU A 116 -10.93 -9.38 -19.68
C LEU A 116 -10.05 -9.39 -18.42
N THR A 117 -10.44 -8.60 -17.43
CA THR A 117 -9.74 -8.53 -16.13
C THR A 117 -10.67 -8.01 -15.05
N ASN A 118 -10.34 -8.35 -13.80
CA ASN A 118 -10.97 -7.76 -12.63
C ASN A 118 -9.88 -7.35 -11.61
N ALA A 119 -10.19 -6.37 -10.79
CA ALA A 119 -9.36 -5.96 -9.67
C ALA A 119 -10.20 -5.31 -8.56
N PRO A 120 -9.89 -5.54 -7.27
CA PRO A 120 -10.54 -4.84 -6.18
C PRO A 120 -10.07 -3.38 -6.14
N ILE A 121 -10.98 -2.48 -5.76
CA ILE A 121 -10.68 -1.07 -5.53
C ILE A 121 -10.66 -0.83 -4.01
N PRO A 122 -9.49 -0.52 -3.42
CA PRO A 122 -9.40 -0.22 -2.00
C PRO A 122 -10.20 1.03 -1.61
N TYR A 123 -10.69 1.06 -0.37
CA TYR A 123 -11.26 2.25 0.24
C TYR A 123 -10.26 3.42 0.24
N GLY A 124 -10.71 4.62 -0.08
CA GLY A 124 -9.85 5.81 -0.17
C GLY A 124 -9.11 5.96 -1.49
N SER A 125 -9.32 5.06 -2.47
CA SER A 125 -8.73 5.18 -3.80
C SER A 125 -9.31 6.37 -4.56
N LYS A 126 -8.44 7.08 -5.27
CA LYS A 126 -8.82 8.08 -6.27
C LYS A 126 -9.21 7.38 -7.57
N LEU A 127 -10.39 7.65 -8.08
CA LEU A 127 -10.93 7.08 -9.30
C LEU A 127 -10.97 8.16 -10.40
N TYR A 128 -10.39 7.86 -11.56
CA TYR A 128 -10.27 8.77 -12.71
C TYR A 128 -11.29 8.52 -13.81
N PHE A 129 -11.95 7.35 -13.80
CA PHE A 129 -12.95 6.94 -14.77
C PHE A 129 -14.23 6.55 -14.06
N ASN A 130 -15.36 6.78 -14.70
CA ASN A 130 -16.67 6.42 -14.16
C ASN A 130 -17.12 5.05 -14.66
N ASN A 131 -18.11 4.47 -13.98
CA ASN A 131 -18.76 3.24 -14.42
C ASN A 131 -19.36 3.43 -15.82
N GLY A 132 -19.02 2.55 -16.76
CA GLY A 132 -19.45 2.60 -18.16
C GLY A 132 -18.53 3.36 -19.10
N ASP A 133 -17.44 3.97 -18.62
CA ASP A 133 -16.47 4.63 -19.50
C ASP A 133 -15.63 3.60 -20.27
N SER A 134 -15.27 3.93 -21.51
CA SER A 134 -14.31 3.12 -22.28
C SER A 134 -12.89 3.49 -21.90
N VAL A 135 -12.08 2.48 -21.60
CA VAL A 135 -10.68 2.60 -21.23
C VAL A 135 -9.78 1.98 -22.28
N LYS A 136 -8.58 2.55 -22.43
CA LYS A 136 -7.54 2.03 -23.33
C LYS A 136 -6.43 1.38 -22.50
N LYS A 137 -5.69 0.51 -23.16
CA LYS A 137 -4.48 -0.09 -22.56
C LYS A 137 -3.50 1.00 -22.13
N GLY A 138 -3.12 0.98 -20.85
CA GLY A 138 -2.20 1.94 -20.24
C GLY A 138 -2.90 3.06 -19.47
N ASP A 139 -4.22 3.20 -19.57
CA ASP A 139 -4.96 4.21 -18.79
C ASP A 139 -4.90 3.88 -17.30
N LEU A 140 -4.61 4.90 -16.49
CA LEU A 140 -4.65 4.83 -15.03
C LEU A 140 -6.11 4.94 -14.58
N ILE A 141 -6.67 3.85 -14.07
CA ILE A 141 -8.07 3.79 -13.65
C ILE A 141 -8.24 4.30 -12.23
N CYS A 142 -7.46 3.77 -11.30
CA CYS A 142 -7.46 4.21 -9.92
C CYS A 142 -6.08 4.13 -9.29
N GLU A 143 -5.86 4.94 -8.25
CA GLU A 143 -4.66 4.92 -7.43
C GLU A 143 -5.00 5.14 -5.95
N TRP A 144 -4.16 4.65 -5.06
CA TRP A 144 -4.31 4.81 -3.61
C TRP A 144 -2.95 4.96 -2.94
N ASP A 145 -2.94 5.50 -1.73
CA ASP A 145 -1.76 5.52 -0.90
C ASP A 145 -1.72 4.23 -0.03
N PRO A 146 -0.75 3.34 -0.24
CA PRO A 146 -0.66 2.09 0.52
C PRO A 146 -0.17 2.31 1.96
N PHE A 147 0.32 3.51 2.29
CA PHE A 147 0.89 3.84 3.60
C PHE A 147 -0.10 4.53 4.53
N ASN A 148 -1.13 5.16 3.97
CA ASN A 148 -2.11 5.92 4.73
C ASN A 148 -3.50 5.28 4.63
N ALA A 149 -4.03 4.81 5.75
CA ALA A 149 -5.42 4.42 5.87
C ALA A 149 -6.25 5.68 6.18
N VAL A 150 -6.76 6.33 5.14
CA VAL A 150 -7.54 7.57 5.27
C VAL A 150 -8.99 7.26 5.72
N ILE A 151 -9.58 8.18 6.47
CA ILE A 151 -11.02 8.21 6.73
C ILE A 151 -11.61 9.35 5.90
N VAL A 152 -12.45 9.02 4.94
CA VAL A 152 -13.04 9.99 4.00
C VAL A 152 -14.38 10.47 4.54
N SER A 153 -14.56 11.79 4.63
CA SER A 153 -15.84 12.38 5.02
C SER A 153 -16.85 12.28 3.88
N GLU A 154 -18.04 11.77 4.20
CA GLU A 154 -19.18 11.72 3.25
C GLU A 154 -20.05 12.97 3.32
N VAL A 155 -19.83 13.84 4.30
CA VAL A 155 -20.62 15.06 4.53
C VAL A 155 -19.72 16.25 4.71
N LYS A 156 -20.22 17.43 4.32
CA LYS A 156 -19.53 18.70 4.49
C LYS A 156 -19.83 19.26 5.87
N GLY A 157 -18.80 19.70 6.60
CA GLY A 157 -18.99 20.28 7.93
C GLY A 157 -17.67 20.53 8.66
N THR A 158 -17.76 20.85 9.94
CA THR A 158 -16.63 21.06 10.83
C THR A 158 -16.34 19.80 11.63
N VAL A 159 -15.10 19.31 11.57
CA VAL A 159 -14.67 18.15 12.35
C VAL A 159 -14.38 18.54 13.78
N LYS A 160 -14.91 17.76 14.72
CA LYS A 160 -14.53 17.79 16.14
C LYS A 160 -14.18 16.39 16.60
N TYR A 161 -13.16 16.30 17.42
CA TYR A 161 -12.76 15.04 18.04
C TYR A 161 -13.35 14.93 19.43
N ASN A 162 -14.02 13.80 19.70
CA ASN A 162 -14.60 13.48 20.99
C ASN A 162 -13.78 12.38 21.65
N ASN A 163 -13.79 12.37 23.00
CA ASN A 163 -13.15 11.32 23.82
C ASN A 163 -11.64 11.15 23.58
N LEU A 164 -10.94 12.20 23.13
CA LEU A 164 -9.49 12.20 23.04
C LEU A 164 -8.88 12.61 24.38
N VAL A 165 -8.38 11.63 25.14
CA VAL A 165 -7.72 11.83 26.44
C VAL A 165 -6.29 11.31 26.32
N GLU A 166 -5.31 12.19 26.58
CA GLU A 166 -3.90 11.84 26.50
C GLU A 166 -3.53 10.74 27.52
N GLY A 167 -2.79 9.74 27.07
CA GLY A 167 -2.41 8.57 27.87
C GLY A 167 -3.51 7.52 28.08
N VAL A 168 -4.75 7.80 27.65
CA VAL A 168 -5.88 6.87 27.77
C VAL A 168 -6.40 6.42 26.39
N THR A 169 -6.71 7.37 25.51
CA THR A 169 -7.24 7.09 24.17
C THR A 169 -6.28 7.50 23.05
N TYR A 170 -5.33 8.35 23.33
CA TYR A 170 -4.24 8.65 22.40
C TYR A 170 -2.93 8.87 23.15
N ARG A 171 -1.81 8.71 22.44
CA ARG A 171 -0.48 9.08 22.89
C ARG A 171 0.19 9.96 21.84
N VAL A 172 1.15 10.76 22.28
CA VAL A 172 1.99 11.55 21.39
C VAL A 172 3.30 10.82 21.19
N ASP A 173 3.55 10.35 19.99
CA ASP A 173 4.82 9.75 19.60
C ASP A 173 5.68 10.83 18.95
N ALA A 174 6.91 11.00 19.41
CA ALA A 174 7.88 11.92 18.83
C ALA A 174 8.91 11.11 18.06
N ASP A 175 9.10 11.42 16.80
CA ASP A 175 10.20 10.90 16.01
C ASP A 175 11.48 11.64 16.37
N GLU A 176 12.43 10.94 16.97
CA GLU A 176 13.71 11.50 17.40
C GLU A 176 14.60 12.00 16.24
N GLN A 177 14.38 11.48 15.02
CA GLN A 177 15.18 11.85 13.85
C GLN A 177 14.63 13.10 13.14
N THR A 178 13.31 13.20 13.01
CA THR A 178 12.66 14.31 12.30
C THR A 178 12.16 15.41 13.21
N GLY A 179 12.02 15.13 14.52
CA GLY A 179 11.42 16.03 15.49
C GLY A 179 9.90 16.21 15.33
N LEU A 180 9.27 15.48 14.41
CA LEU A 180 7.82 15.49 14.21
C LEU A 180 7.12 14.79 15.38
N ARG A 181 5.98 15.34 15.77
CA ARG A 181 5.11 14.76 16.78
C ARG A 181 3.83 14.27 16.12
N GLU A 182 3.51 13.01 16.34
CA GLU A 182 2.29 12.40 15.84
C GLU A 182 1.40 12.00 17.00
N MET A 183 0.09 12.23 16.84
CA MET A 183 -0.91 11.75 17.79
C MET A 183 -1.44 10.41 17.31
N VAL A 184 -1.16 9.36 18.06
CA VAL A 184 -1.55 7.99 17.74
C VAL A 184 -2.69 7.58 18.66
N VAL A 185 -3.84 7.24 18.07
CA VAL A 185 -4.97 6.68 18.81
C VAL A 185 -4.59 5.29 19.29
N ILE A 186 -4.84 5.02 20.58
CA ILE A 186 -4.59 3.74 21.23
C ILE A 186 -5.90 3.12 21.68
N GLU A 187 -5.94 1.79 21.78
CA GLU A 187 -7.09 1.08 22.30
C GLU A 187 -7.31 1.44 23.78
N SER A 188 -8.49 2.01 24.07
CA SER A 188 -8.86 2.34 25.45
C SER A 188 -9.30 1.07 26.19
N ARG A 189 -8.84 0.92 27.44
CA ARG A 189 -9.35 -0.12 28.36
C ARG A 189 -10.77 0.18 28.84
N ASP A 190 -11.16 1.45 28.79
CA ASP A 190 -12.52 1.88 29.15
C ASP A 190 -13.40 1.89 27.90
N ARG A 191 -14.37 0.97 27.84
CA ARG A 191 -15.32 0.86 26.74
C ARG A 191 -16.25 2.07 26.58
N ALA A 192 -16.35 2.92 27.59
CA ALA A 192 -17.13 4.15 27.53
C ALA A 192 -16.39 5.30 26.81
N LEU A 193 -15.05 5.21 26.70
CA LEU A 193 -14.20 6.22 26.07
C LEU A 193 -13.72 5.74 24.70
N VAL A 194 -14.62 5.71 23.72
CA VAL A 194 -14.26 5.44 22.32
C VAL A 194 -13.91 6.75 21.65
N PRO A 195 -12.67 6.92 21.09
CA PRO A 195 -12.31 8.11 20.33
C PRO A 195 -13.12 8.17 19.03
N GLU A 196 -13.67 9.35 18.76
CA GLU A 196 -14.54 9.57 17.61
C GLU A 196 -14.17 10.87 16.89
N ALA A 197 -14.27 10.87 15.56
CA ALA A 197 -14.29 12.07 14.74
C ALA A 197 -15.75 12.38 14.36
N ALA A 198 -16.28 13.47 14.84
CA ALA A 198 -17.66 13.89 14.61
C ALA A 198 -17.69 15.12 13.69
N ILE A 199 -18.63 15.12 12.73
CA ILE A 199 -18.81 16.23 11.80
C ILE A 199 -20.10 16.98 12.18
N TYR A 200 -19.96 18.29 12.33
CA TYR A 200 -21.02 19.21 12.69
C TYR A 200 -21.32 20.18 11.57
N ASP A 201 -22.59 20.50 11.39
CA ASP A 201 -23.07 21.57 10.54
C ASP A 201 -22.70 22.96 11.12
N SER A 202 -22.88 24.01 10.31
CA SER A 202 -22.73 25.42 10.70
C SER A 202 -23.63 25.82 11.89
N ASN A 203 -24.74 25.12 12.11
CA ASN A 203 -25.66 25.30 13.23
C ASN A 203 -25.29 24.53 14.50
N GLY A 204 -24.17 23.77 14.46
CA GLY A 204 -23.74 22.92 15.60
C GLY A 204 -24.50 21.60 15.73
N GLN A 205 -25.25 21.19 14.71
CA GLN A 205 -25.94 19.89 14.69
C GLN A 205 -24.96 18.80 14.22
N LEU A 206 -24.97 17.66 14.91
CA LEU A 206 -24.17 16.48 14.54
C LEU A 206 -24.71 15.88 13.24
N LEU A 207 -23.87 15.76 12.23
CA LEU A 207 -24.21 15.15 10.94
C LEU A 207 -23.78 13.69 10.86
N LYS A 208 -22.53 13.40 11.20
CA LYS A 208 -21.98 12.04 11.13
C LYS A 208 -20.82 11.84 12.10
N THR A 209 -20.67 10.60 12.59
CA THR A 209 -19.59 10.18 13.48
C THR A 209 -18.80 9.06 12.84
N TYR A 210 -17.48 9.10 12.98
CA TYR A 210 -16.53 8.09 12.55
C TYR A 210 -15.74 7.63 13.78
N SER A 211 -15.78 6.33 14.09
CA SER A 211 -15.09 5.67 15.20
C SER A 211 -14.11 4.61 14.71
#